data_d86d8b42608989a16cdee4d96323ee4b
#
_entry.id   d86d8b42608989a16cdee4d96323ee4b
#
_cell.length_a   1.000
_cell.length_b   1.000
_cell.length_c   1.000
_cell.angle_alpha   90.00
_cell.angle_beta   90.00
_cell.angle_gamma   90.00
#
_symmetry.space_group_name_H-M   'P 1'
#
loop_
_entity.id
_entity.type
_entity.pdbx_description
1 polymer ?
#
loop_
_entity_poly.entity_id
_entity_poly.type
_entity_poly.pdbx_seq_one_letter_code
_entity_poly.pdbx_strand_id
1 'polypeptide(L)'
;TNDYGRGFEENNLRRMIQFAEVFPNEEIVVSLIRQLSWTHIIALIPLKQPLQREFYAKMCRVERWSVRTLRQKIASMLYERTALSKKPAELAKLELQALREEDRMTPDLVFRDPYLLDFLGLKGAYQEKDLEAAILRELESFILELGGGFAFVARQKRITVDQDDFYLDLLFFHRDLRRLVAVELKLDRFRPDHKGQMELYLRWLDRYERKPGEDSPLGIILCIGKNAEQIELLELGRSGIHVAEYLTVLPPKDVLKRKLHEAIEKSRLALESRGEETGKASIKAFVKKNLTVRQDTTRKKLAKPKSGEKRPGKGDKS
;
A
#
# COMPACT_ATOMS: atom_id res chain seq x y z
N THR A 1 15.41 -2.87 -40.48
CA THR A 1 15.80 -1.46 -40.10
C THR A 1 15.79 -0.54 -41.30
N ASN A 2 16.20 -0.99 -42.47
CA ASN A 2 16.23 -0.12 -43.66
C ASN A 2 14.84 0.29 -44.14
N ASP A 3 13.83 -0.58 -44.02
CA ASP A 3 12.46 -0.34 -44.52
C ASP A 3 11.54 0.34 -43.48
N TYR A 4 11.80 0.17 -42.19
CA TYR A 4 10.90 0.59 -41.08
C TYR A 4 11.53 1.60 -40.12
N GLY A 5 12.80 1.99 -40.35
CA GLY A 5 13.48 2.99 -39.53
C GLY A 5 14.03 2.50 -38.20
N ARG A 6 14.60 3.44 -37.41
CA ARG A 6 15.14 3.15 -36.08
C ARG A 6 14.00 2.71 -35.13
N GLY A 7 14.18 1.64 -34.42
CA GLY A 7 13.20 1.07 -33.50
C GLY A 7 12.70 -0.31 -33.92
N PHE A 8 12.91 -0.75 -35.14
CA PHE A 8 12.60 -2.09 -35.63
C PHE A 8 13.84 -3.00 -35.74
N GLU A 9 14.78 -2.81 -34.82
CA GLU A 9 15.92 -3.69 -34.64
C GLU A 9 15.47 -5.03 -34.03
N GLU A 10 16.21 -6.11 -34.34
CA GLU A 10 15.88 -7.48 -33.90
C GLU A 10 15.52 -7.57 -32.40
N ASN A 11 16.34 -6.96 -31.56
CA ASN A 11 16.09 -6.95 -30.11
C ASN A 11 14.78 -6.26 -29.71
N ASN A 12 14.40 -5.20 -30.41
CA ASN A 12 13.16 -4.49 -30.15
C ASN A 12 11.95 -5.23 -30.70
N LEU A 13 12.06 -5.86 -31.84
CA LEU A 13 11.05 -6.74 -32.41
C LEU A 13 10.77 -7.94 -31.47
N ARG A 14 11.81 -8.59 -30.96
CA ARG A 14 11.66 -9.65 -29.97
C ARG A 14 10.89 -9.17 -28.73
N ARG A 15 11.17 -7.97 -28.23
CA ARG A 15 10.46 -7.36 -27.11
C ARG A 15 9.00 -7.04 -27.45
N MET A 16 8.71 -6.61 -28.67
CA MET A 16 7.32 -6.38 -29.12
C MET A 16 6.53 -7.68 -29.19
N ILE A 17 7.13 -8.77 -29.66
CA ILE A 17 6.51 -10.10 -29.65
C ILE A 17 6.24 -10.54 -28.19
N GLN A 18 7.25 -10.48 -27.32
CA GLN A 18 7.08 -10.80 -25.90
C GLN A 18 6.01 -9.92 -25.22
N PHE A 19 5.93 -8.65 -25.60
CA PHE A 19 4.88 -7.76 -25.10
C PHE A 19 3.49 -8.25 -25.50
N ALA A 20 3.27 -8.62 -26.75
CA ALA A 20 1.99 -9.13 -27.24
C ALA A 20 1.60 -10.46 -26.55
N GLU A 21 2.58 -11.34 -26.28
CA GLU A 21 2.36 -12.60 -25.56
C GLU A 21 2.01 -12.36 -24.07
N VAL A 22 2.67 -11.40 -23.44
CA VAL A 22 2.52 -11.13 -21.99
C VAL A 22 1.28 -10.29 -21.68
N PHE A 23 0.84 -9.45 -22.62
CA PHE A 23 -0.32 -8.56 -22.50
C PHE A 23 -1.32 -8.79 -23.65
N PRO A 24 -2.04 -9.93 -23.64
CA PRO A 24 -2.95 -10.29 -24.75
C PRO A 24 -4.25 -9.46 -24.77
N ASN A 25 -4.59 -8.75 -23.68
CA ASN A 25 -5.81 -7.96 -23.60
C ASN A 25 -5.56 -6.53 -24.12
N GLU A 26 -6.22 -6.18 -25.23
CA GLU A 26 -6.07 -4.90 -25.90
C GLU A 26 -6.45 -3.69 -25.00
N GLU A 27 -7.50 -3.80 -24.18
CA GLU A 27 -7.92 -2.74 -23.27
C GLU A 27 -6.84 -2.43 -22.22
N ILE A 28 -6.18 -3.48 -21.72
CA ILE A 28 -5.05 -3.35 -20.80
C ILE A 28 -3.87 -2.66 -21.51
N VAL A 29 -3.59 -3.05 -22.73
CA VAL A 29 -2.52 -2.48 -23.56
C VAL A 29 -2.76 -0.98 -23.80
N VAL A 30 -3.94 -0.61 -24.25
CA VAL A 30 -4.31 0.80 -24.49
C VAL A 30 -4.17 1.64 -23.22
N SER A 31 -4.61 1.11 -22.07
CA SER A 31 -4.46 1.79 -20.77
C SER A 31 -2.98 1.95 -20.37
N LEU A 32 -2.16 0.92 -20.57
CA LEU A 32 -0.73 0.94 -20.22
C LEU A 32 0.07 1.92 -21.09
N ILE A 33 -0.14 1.92 -22.40
CA ILE A 33 0.61 2.75 -23.36
C ILE A 33 0.33 4.24 -23.14
N ARG A 34 -0.87 4.60 -22.71
CA ARG A 34 -1.22 6.00 -22.41
C ARG A 34 -0.51 6.56 -21.17
N GLN A 35 -0.04 5.70 -20.27
CA GLN A 35 0.43 6.10 -18.94
C GLN A 35 1.88 5.72 -18.68
N LEU A 36 2.40 4.71 -19.37
CA LEU A 36 3.75 4.17 -19.20
C LEU A 36 4.55 4.28 -20.50
N SER A 37 5.80 4.70 -20.41
CA SER A 37 6.70 4.67 -21.54
C SER A 37 7.06 3.22 -21.93
N TRP A 38 7.46 3.01 -23.18
CA TRP A 38 7.96 1.71 -23.66
C TRP A 38 9.06 1.11 -22.75
N THR A 39 9.91 1.95 -22.17
CA THR A 39 10.96 1.52 -21.25
C THR A 39 10.41 0.97 -19.91
N HIS A 40 9.28 1.48 -19.43
CA HIS A 40 8.59 0.87 -18.30
C HIS A 40 8.03 -0.51 -18.65
N ILE A 41 7.41 -0.62 -19.82
CA ILE A 41 6.86 -1.89 -20.33
C ILE A 41 7.96 -2.95 -20.45
N ILE A 42 9.13 -2.60 -21.02
CA ILE A 42 10.29 -3.50 -21.08
C ILE A 42 10.72 -4.00 -19.70
N ALA A 43 10.61 -3.18 -18.65
CA ALA A 43 10.94 -3.60 -17.29
C ALA A 43 9.89 -4.56 -16.68
N LEU A 44 8.65 -4.54 -17.17
CA LEU A 44 7.54 -5.39 -16.69
C LEU A 44 7.48 -6.75 -17.40
N ILE A 45 7.90 -6.84 -18.68
CA ILE A 45 7.86 -8.06 -19.48
C ILE A 45 8.50 -9.29 -18.78
N PRO A 46 9.68 -9.18 -18.12
CA PRO A 46 10.32 -10.32 -17.48
C PRO A 46 9.58 -10.89 -16.25
N LEU A 47 8.60 -10.18 -15.74
CA LEU A 47 7.84 -10.62 -14.55
C LEU A 47 6.90 -11.76 -14.94
N LYS A 48 7.07 -12.92 -14.31
CA LYS A 48 6.33 -14.13 -14.71
C LYS A 48 4.87 -14.14 -14.24
N GLN A 49 4.58 -13.56 -13.07
CA GLN A 49 3.25 -13.60 -12.47
C GLN A 49 2.38 -12.45 -12.98
N PRO A 50 1.18 -12.71 -13.54
CA PRO A 50 0.28 -11.66 -14.03
C PRO A 50 -0.09 -10.60 -12.98
N LEU A 51 -0.43 -11.02 -11.75
CA LEU A 51 -0.76 -10.10 -10.65
C LEU A 51 0.42 -9.20 -10.26
N GLN A 52 1.63 -9.74 -10.28
CA GLN A 52 2.85 -8.96 -10.03
C GLN A 52 3.05 -7.88 -11.10
N ARG A 53 2.89 -8.23 -12.39
CA ARG A 53 2.97 -7.25 -13.47
C ARG A 53 1.92 -6.17 -13.35
N GLU A 54 0.68 -6.57 -13.09
CA GLU A 54 -0.44 -5.66 -12.91
C GLU A 54 -0.20 -4.71 -11.72
N PHE A 55 0.26 -5.23 -10.58
CA PHE A 55 0.64 -4.44 -9.42
C PHE A 55 1.66 -3.35 -9.78
N TYR A 56 2.81 -3.74 -10.36
CA TYR A 56 3.84 -2.77 -10.71
C TYR A 56 3.39 -1.75 -11.75
N ALA A 57 2.63 -2.17 -12.75
CA ALA A 57 2.08 -1.26 -13.75
C ALA A 57 1.15 -0.20 -13.13
N LYS A 58 0.29 -0.60 -12.19
CA LYS A 58 -0.64 0.31 -11.52
C LYS A 58 0.05 1.22 -10.54
N MET A 59 0.99 0.69 -9.75
CA MET A 59 1.77 1.50 -8.83
C MET A 59 2.65 2.54 -9.56
N CYS A 60 3.22 2.19 -10.73
CA CYS A 60 3.89 3.16 -11.59
C CYS A 60 2.99 4.33 -11.96
N ARG A 61 1.72 4.07 -12.27
CA ARG A 61 0.75 5.10 -12.63
C ARG A 61 0.43 5.99 -11.44
N VAL A 62 0.04 5.38 -10.32
CA VAL A 62 -0.44 6.10 -9.12
C VAL A 62 0.67 6.89 -8.46
N GLU A 63 1.81 6.27 -8.22
CA GLU A 63 2.96 6.90 -7.58
C GLU A 63 3.92 7.59 -8.56
N ARG A 64 3.59 7.59 -9.86
CA ARG A 64 4.37 8.24 -10.94
C ARG A 64 5.85 7.84 -10.94
N TRP A 65 6.13 6.56 -10.77
CA TRP A 65 7.51 6.08 -10.73
C TRP A 65 8.25 6.31 -12.06
N SER A 66 9.51 6.72 -11.94
CA SER A 66 10.45 6.67 -13.06
C SER A 66 10.81 5.21 -13.37
N VAL A 67 11.36 4.95 -14.56
CA VAL A 67 11.88 3.61 -14.93
C VAL A 67 12.94 3.14 -13.93
N ARG A 68 13.79 4.04 -13.44
CA ARG A 68 14.80 3.75 -12.42
C ARG A 68 14.13 3.29 -11.12
N THR A 69 13.14 4.03 -10.65
CA THR A 69 12.37 3.70 -9.44
C THR A 69 11.66 2.36 -9.60
N LEU A 70 10.99 2.13 -10.74
CA LEU A 70 10.35 0.85 -11.03
C LEU A 70 11.32 -0.32 -10.91
N ARG A 71 12.49 -0.22 -11.56
CA ARG A 71 13.53 -1.26 -11.49
C ARG A 71 14.03 -1.51 -10.08
N GLN A 72 14.20 -0.46 -9.28
CA GLN A 72 14.58 -0.57 -7.86
C GLN A 72 13.49 -1.30 -7.06
N LYS A 73 12.21 -0.93 -7.25
CA LYS A 73 11.07 -1.57 -6.57
C LYS A 73 10.92 -3.05 -6.96
N ILE A 74 11.14 -3.40 -8.23
CA ILE A 74 11.18 -4.80 -8.69
C ILE A 74 12.38 -5.53 -8.06
N ALA A 75 13.57 -4.92 -8.05
CA ALA A 75 14.78 -5.52 -7.48
C ALA A 75 14.67 -5.76 -5.97
N SER A 76 13.98 -4.89 -5.24
CA SER A 76 13.68 -5.04 -3.80
C SER A 76 12.46 -5.94 -3.52
N MET A 77 11.90 -6.59 -4.55
CA MET A 77 10.75 -7.49 -4.42
C MET A 77 9.56 -6.85 -3.70
N LEU A 78 9.24 -5.60 -4.08
CA LEU A 78 8.17 -4.85 -3.41
C LEU A 78 6.83 -5.59 -3.42
N TYR A 79 6.41 -6.18 -4.55
CA TYR A 79 5.15 -6.93 -4.63
C TYR A 79 5.10 -8.06 -3.60
N GLU A 80 6.16 -8.86 -3.50
CA GLU A 80 6.24 -10.00 -2.59
C GLU A 80 6.23 -9.58 -1.12
N ARG A 81 6.62 -8.35 -0.83
CA ARG A 81 6.60 -7.77 0.52
C ARG A 81 5.28 -7.07 0.87
N THR A 82 4.38 -6.83 -0.10
CA THR A 82 3.07 -6.24 0.20
C THR A 82 2.13 -7.23 0.89
N ALA A 83 1.22 -6.74 1.70
CA ALA A 83 0.15 -7.54 2.27
C ALA A 83 -0.74 -8.16 1.17
N LEU A 84 -0.90 -7.45 0.04
CA LEU A 84 -1.63 -7.90 -1.13
C LEU A 84 -1.13 -9.26 -1.66
N SER A 85 0.19 -9.48 -1.73
CA SER A 85 0.78 -10.71 -2.26
C SER A 85 0.39 -11.96 -1.46
N LYS A 86 0.07 -11.77 -0.17
CA LYS A 86 -0.31 -12.83 0.77
C LYS A 86 -1.81 -13.19 0.69
N LYS A 87 -2.61 -12.40 -0.04
CA LYS A 87 -4.04 -12.65 -0.24
C LYS A 87 -4.30 -13.71 -1.31
N PRO A 88 -5.45 -14.41 -1.25
CA PRO A 88 -5.93 -15.22 -2.36
C PRO A 88 -5.99 -14.42 -3.66
N ALA A 89 -5.71 -15.08 -4.79
CA ALA A 89 -5.58 -14.40 -6.09
C ALA A 89 -6.82 -13.58 -6.47
N GLU A 90 -8.01 -14.07 -6.15
CA GLU A 90 -9.27 -13.37 -6.47
C GLU A 90 -9.42 -12.05 -5.67
N LEU A 91 -9.06 -12.05 -4.38
CA LEU A 91 -9.08 -10.83 -3.57
C LEU A 91 -8.02 -9.82 -4.05
N ALA A 92 -6.82 -10.30 -4.38
CA ALA A 92 -5.78 -9.45 -4.94
C ALA A 92 -6.20 -8.81 -6.27
N LYS A 93 -6.88 -9.55 -7.15
CA LYS A 93 -7.45 -9.01 -8.40
C LYS A 93 -8.49 -7.93 -8.15
N LEU A 94 -9.41 -8.14 -7.19
CA LEU A 94 -10.44 -7.14 -6.85
C LEU A 94 -9.82 -5.83 -6.35
N GLU A 95 -8.77 -5.90 -5.53
CA GLU A 95 -8.09 -4.69 -5.06
C GLU A 95 -7.33 -3.98 -6.17
N LEU A 96 -6.65 -4.72 -7.04
CA LEU A 96 -6.01 -4.15 -8.21
C LEU A 96 -7.02 -3.56 -9.19
N GLN A 97 -8.20 -4.15 -9.31
CA GLN A 97 -9.29 -3.60 -10.11
C GLN A 97 -9.81 -2.28 -9.53
N ALA A 98 -10.03 -2.19 -8.21
CA ALA A 98 -10.43 -0.96 -7.55
C ALA A 98 -9.36 0.16 -7.70
N LEU A 99 -8.09 -0.20 -7.63
CA LEU A 99 -7.00 0.73 -7.93
C LEU A 99 -7.00 1.20 -9.40
N ARG A 100 -7.41 0.33 -10.34
CA ARG A 100 -7.50 0.66 -11.77
C ARG A 100 -8.65 1.61 -12.09
N GLU A 101 -9.84 1.31 -11.56
CA GLU A 101 -11.07 1.95 -11.95
C GLU A 101 -11.38 3.22 -11.14
N GLU A 102 -10.97 3.23 -9.89
CA GLU A 102 -11.34 4.25 -8.91
C GLU A 102 -10.13 5.02 -8.33
N ASP A 103 -8.90 4.70 -8.76
CA ASP A 103 -7.64 5.18 -8.14
C ASP A 103 -7.60 4.95 -6.62
N ARG A 104 -8.27 3.89 -6.17
CA ARG A 104 -8.46 3.62 -4.75
C ARG A 104 -7.31 2.81 -4.19
N MET A 105 -6.48 3.47 -3.39
CA MET A 105 -5.43 2.82 -2.61
C MET A 105 -6.02 2.09 -1.40
N THR A 106 -5.51 0.91 -1.10
CA THR A 106 -5.86 0.14 0.10
C THR A 106 -4.63 -0.04 1.00
N PRO A 107 -4.81 -0.26 2.31
CA PRO A 107 -3.68 -0.55 3.20
C PRO A 107 -2.83 -1.74 2.74
N ASP A 108 -3.43 -2.76 2.13
CA ASP A 108 -2.74 -3.95 1.66
C ASP A 108 -1.81 -3.70 0.46
N LEU A 109 -2.09 -2.65 -0.32
CA LEU A 109 -1.21 -2.17 -1.39
C LEU A 109 -0.02 -1.37 -0.85
N VAL A 110 -0.19 -0.75 0.32
CA VAL A 110 0.79 0.17 0.92
C VAL A 110 1.69 -0.56 1.91
N PHE A 111 1.12 -1.33 2.83
CA PHE A 111 1.89 -1.95 3.91
C PHE A 111 2.75 -3.11 3.44
N ARG A 112 3.94 -3.19 4.01
CA ARG A 112 5.00 -4.14 3.65
C ARG A 112 5.35 -5.03 4.82
N ASP A 113 5.95 -6.18 4.50
CA ASP A 113 6.47 -7.13 5.47
C ASP A 113 7.41 -8.13 4.77
N PRO A 114 8.73 -8.02 5.00
CA PRO A 114 9.41 -7.08 5.89
C PRO A 114 9.65 -5.69 5.26
N TYR A 115 9.96 -4.70 6.10
CA TYR A 115 10.58 -3.43 5.69
C TYR A 115 12.09 -3.58 5.60
N LEU A 116 12.71 -2.93 4.60
CA LEU A 116 14.16 -2.99 4.38
C LEU A 116 14.79 -1.70 4.92
N LEU A 117 15.48 -1.81 6.04
CA LEU A 117 16.09 -0.68 6.76
C LEU A 117 17.63 -0.75 6.80
N ASP A 118 18.24 -1.43 5.83
CA ASP A 118 19.69 -1.58 5.70
C ASP A 118 20.42 -0.25 5.48
N PHE A 119 19.75 0.72 4.89
CA PHE A 119 20.26 2.08 4.70
C PHE A 119 20.52 2.83 6.02
N LEU A 120 19.96 2.39 7.15
CA LEU A 120 20.21 2.98 8.46
C LEU A 120 21.64 2.74 8.95
N GLY A 121 22.36 1.77 8.39
CA GLY A 121 23.74 1.45 8.74
C GLY A 121 23.92 0.93 10.17
N LEU A 122 22.86 0.49 10.82
CA LEU A 122 22.91 -0.06 12.19
C LEU A 122 23.60 -1.42 12.20
N LYS A 123 24.63 -1.55 13.04
CA LYS A 123 25.41 -2.77 13.20
C LYS A 123 25.56 -3.12 14.68
N GLY A 124 25.52 -4.42 14.99
CA GLY A 124 25.65 -4.91 16.37
C GLY A 124 24.41 -4.64 17.22
N ALA A 125 24.60 -4.52 18.54
CA ALA A 125 23.50 -4.22 19.47
C ALA A 125 23.21 -2.72 19.50
N TYR A 126 21.94 -2.34 19.43
CA TYR A 126 21.47 -0.97 19.52
C TYR A 126 20.16 -0.90 20.33
N GLN A 127 19.79 0.27 20.82
CA GLN A 127 18.55 0.50 21.58
C GLN A 127 17.46 1.09 20.67
N GLU A 128 16.19 1.07 21.12
CA GLU A 128 15.05 1.65 20.36
C GLU A 128 15.31 3.11 19.99
N LYS A 129 15.86 3.90 20.93
CA LYS A 129 16.24 5.30 20.65
C LYS A 129 17.31 5.46 19.58
N ASP A 130 18.20 4.46 19.42
CA ASP A 130 19.24 4.50 18.37
C ASP A 130 18.61 4.20 17.01
N LEU A 131 17.65 3.27 16.97
CA LEU A 131 16.85 2.96 15.78
C LEU A 131 16.02 4.19 15.39
N GLU A 132 15.31 4.79 16.33
CA GLU A 132 14.52 6.01 16.07
C GLU A 132 15.42 7.15 15.57
N ALA A 133 16.55 7.42 16.22
CA ALA A 133 17.49 8.45 15.81
C ALA A 133 18.08 8.20 14.42
N ALA A 134 18.36 6.94 14.07
CA ALA A 134 18.82 6.55 12.74
C ALA A 134 17.72 6.75 11.68
N ILE A 135 16.47 6.40 11.96
CA ILE A 135 15.33 6.65 11.08
C ILE A 135 15.16 8.15 10.83
N LEU A 136 15.25 8.98 11.86
CA LEU A 136 15.13 10.43 11.71
C LEU A 136 16.27 11.06 10.90
N ARG A 137 17.49 10.55 11.04
CA ARG A 137 18.63 10.98 10.24
C ARG A 137 18.46 10.60 8.77
N GLU A 138 17.91 9.44 8.49
CA GLU A 138 17.66 8.89 7.15
C GLU A 138 16.16 8.95 6.80
N LEU A 139 15.45 9.98 7.26
CA LEU A 139 13.99 10.08 7.17
C LEU A 139 13.48 10.01 5.73
N GLU A 140 14.20 10.61 4.78
CA GLU A 140 13.85 10.52 3.36
C GLU A 140 13.85 9.06 2.89
N SER A 141 14.92 8.33 3.17
CA SER A 141 15.04 6.91 2.81
C SER A 141 13.98 6.05 3.50
N PHE A 142 13.65 6.38 4.75
CA PHE A 142 12.59 5.69 5.48
C PHE A 142 11.20 5.95 4.87
N ILE A 143 10.88 7.19 4.51
CA ILE A 143 9.63 7.52 3.82
C ILE A 143 9.55 6.82 2.46
N LEU A 144 10.64 6.78 1.70
CA LEU A 144 10.68 6.06 0.41
C LEU A 144 10.50 4.55 0.60
N GLU A 145 10.98 3.98 1.71
CA GLU A 145 10.69 2.58 2.06
C GLU A 145 9.25 2.40 2.55
N LEU A 146 8.66 3.32 3.28
CA LEU A 146 7.23 3.28 3.62
C LEU A 146 6.35 3.34 2.37
N GLY A 147 6.62 4.26 1.46
CA GLY A 147 5.86 4.48 0.21
C GLY A 147 5.70 5.96 -0.12
N GLY A 148 5.34 6.25 -1.37
CA GLY A 148 5.28 7.63 -1.88
C GLY A 148 4.18 8.52 -1.29
N GLY A 149 3.16 7.93 -0.69
CA GLY A 149 2.01 8.66 -0.10
C GLY A 149 2.21 9.13 1.34
N PHE A 150 3.31 8.76 2.01
CA PHE A 150 3.55 9.11 3.41
C PHE A 150 4.10 10.53 3.57
N ALA A 151 3.52 11.27 4.50
CA ALA A 151 4.01 12.56 4.98
C ALA A 151 4.30 12.47 6.48
N PHE A 152 5.49 12.89 6.89
CA PHE A 152 5.89 12.91 8.30
C PHE A 152 5.10 13.99 9.06
N VAL A 153 4.53 13.62 10.20
CA VAL A 153 3.73 14.53 11.04
C VAL A 153 4.45 14.85 12.35
N ALA A 154 4.86 13.82 13.08
CA ALA A 154 5.51 14.01 14.39
C ALA A 154 6.38 12.81 14.76
N ARG A 155 7.32 13.08 15.68
CA ARG A 155 8.03 12.06 16.46
C ARG A 155 7.68 12.20 17.93
N GLN A 156 7.79 11.13 18.70
CA GLN A 156 7.54 11.10 20.15
C GLN A 156 6.28 11.91 20.51
N LYS A 157 5.21 11.62 19.75
CA LYS A 157 3.92 12.31 19.94
C LYS A 157 3.39 11.98 21.32
N ARG A 158 3.34 12.99 22.20
CA ARG A 158 2.75 12.85 23.52
C ARG A 158 1.25 12.60 23.40
N ILE A 159 0.78 11.58 24.06
CA ILE A 159 -0.61 11.15 24.18
C ILE A 159 -0.92 11.11 25.68
N THR A 160 -1.78 11.99 26.14
CA THR A 160 -2.19 12.04 27.56
C THR A 160 -3.55 11.37 27.70
N VAL A 161 -3.63 10.38 28.57
CA VAL A 161 -4.88 9.70 28.93
C VAL A 161 -5.01 9.81 30.46
N ASP A 162 -6.03 10.53 30.89
CA ASP A 162 -6.20 10.96 32.29
C ASP A 162 -4.97 11.72 32.79
N GLN A 163 -4.12 11.10 33.63
CA GLN A 163 -2.89 11.71 34.17
C GLN A 163 -1.63 11.02 33.65
N ASP A 164 -1.77 9.99 32.81
CA ASP A 164 -0.66 9.22 32.27
C ASP A 164 -0.26 9.73 30.89
N ASP A 165 1.05 9.89 30.69
CA ASP A 165 1.65 10.28 29.42
C ASP A 165 2.25 9.07 28.72
N PHE A 166 1.86 8.90 27.46
CA PHE A 166 2.40 7.94 26.53
C PHE A 166 3.08 8.66 25.38
N TYR A 167 4.02 8.01 24.73
CA TYR A 167 4.75 8.58 23.63
C TYR A 167 4.73 7.63 22.43
N LEU A 168 4.12 8.08 21.34
CA LEU A 168 4.13 7.38 20.07
C LEU A 168 5.41 7.72 19.31
N ASP A 169 6.17 6.72 18.87
CA ASP A 169 7.49 6.93 18.26
C ASP A 169 7.42 7.83 17.02
N LEU A 170 6.64 7.43 16.00
CA LEU A 170 6.50 8.18 14.76
C LEU A 170 5.05 8.27 14.32
N LEU A 171 4.64 9.44 13.87
CA LEU A 171 3.32 9.67 13.29
C LEU A 171 3.46 10.18 11.87
N PHE A 172 2.74 9.55 10.95
CA PHE A 172 2.65 9.93 9.54
C PHE A 172 1.20 10.18 9.16
N PHE A 173 1.00 10.87 8.03
CA PHE A 173 -0.25 10.94 7.32
C PHE A 173 -0.07 10.31 5.94
N HIS A 174 -0.95 9.40 5.55
CA HIS A 174 -0.93 8.81 4.21
C HIS A 174 -1.99 9.48 3.33
N ARG A 175 -1.54 10.18 2.29
CA ARG A 175 -2.37 11.03 1.43
C ARG A 175 -3.48 10.26 0.71
N ASP A 176 -3.14 9.15 0.05
CA ASP A 176 -4.10 8.39 -0.75
C ASP A 176 -5.05 7.56 0.13
N LEU A 177 -4.61 7.11 1.31
CA LEU A 177 -5.47 6.48 2.31
C LEU A 177 -6.25 7.49 3.15
N ARG A 178 -5.87 8.78 3.11
CA ARG A 178 -6.49 9.89 3.84
C ARG A 178 -6.63 9.63 5.34
N ARG A 179 -5.56 9.16 5.98
CA ARG A 179 -5.56 8.81 7.40
C ARG A 179 -4.20 8.95 8.05
N LEU A 180 -4.22 9.12 9.35
CA LEU A 180 -3.03 9.04 10.18
C LEU A 180 -2.52 7.60 10.23
N VAL A 181 -1.20 7.44 10.27
CA VAL A 181 -0.50 6.17 10.43
C VAL A 181 0.48 6.29 11.58
N ALA A 182 0.16 5.61 12.68
CA ALA A 182 1.02 5.50 13.85
C ALA A 182 2.06 4.40 13.61
N VAL A 183 3.33 4.67 13.85
CA VAL A 183 4.42 3.68 13.73
C VAL A 183 5.10 3.55 15.08
N GLU A 184 5.15 2.33 15.58
CA GLU A 184 5.80 1.95 16.82
C GLU A 184 6.98 1.02 16.51
N LEU A 185 8.12 1.29 17.13
CA LEU A 185 9.39 0.57 16.92
C LEU A 185 9.65 -0.38 18.08
N LYS A 186 9.94 -1.63 17.81
CA LYS A 186 10.27 -2.65 18.83
C LYS A 186 11.54 -3.39 18.43
N LEU A 187 12.47 -3.49 19.37
CA LEU A 187 13.71 -4.25 19.19
C LEU A 187 13.57 -5.74 19.49
N ASP A 188 12.43 -6.15 19.98
CA ASP A 188 12.09 -7.53 20.28
C ASP A 188 11.08 -8.10 19.28
N ARG A 189 10.66 -9.34 19.52
CA ARG A 189 9.57 -9.97 18.78
C ARG A 189 8.26 -9.34 19.19
N PHE A 190 7.30 -9.34 18.25
CA PHE A 190 5.94 -8.90 18.56
C PHE A 190 5.35 -9.67 19.75
N ARG A 191 4.71 -8.93 20.68
CA ARG A 191 4.00 -9.46 21.84
C ARG A 191 2.57 -8.92 21.91
N PRO A 192 1.65 -9.63 22.61
CA PRO A 192 0.25 -9.20 22.71
C PRO A 192 0.05 -7.83 23.38
N ASP A 193 0.92 -7.42 24.32
CA ASP A 193 0.89 -6.12 24.98
C ASP A 193 1.12 -4.95 24.01
N HIS A 194 1.92 -5.15 22.97
CA HIS A 194 2.12 -4.15 21.90
C HIS A 194 0.81 -3.81 21.16
N LYS A 195 -0.11 -4.79 21.05
CA LYS A 195 -1.44 -4.56 20.49
C LYS A 195 -2.22 -3.57 21.35
N GLY A 196 -2.27 -3.80 22.67
CA GLY A 196 -3.01 -2.95 23.59
C GLY A 196 -2.51 -1.50 23.57
N GLN A 197 -1.19 -1.31 23.57
CA GLN A 197 -0.55 0.00 23.44
C GLN A 197 -0.96 0.70 22.13
N MET A 198 -0.84 0.00 21.00
CA MET A 198 -1.19 0.55 19.69
C MET A 198 -2.70 0.86 19.60
N GLU A 199 -3.58 -0.01 20.09
CA GLU A 199 -5.03 0.26 20.11
C GLU A 199 -5.37 1.52 20.89
N LEU A 200 -4.71 1.77 22.02
CA LEU A 200 -4.87 3.00 22.80
C LEU A 200 -4.50 4.21 21.95
N TYR A 201 -3.35 4.16 21.27
CA TYR A 201 -2.89 5.25 20.40
C TYR A 201 -3.85 5.51 19.25
N LEU A 202 -4.31 4.47 18.57
CA LEU A 202 -5.23 4.62 17.44
C LEU A 202 -6.57 5.21 17.87
N ARG A 203 -7.12 4.78 19.03
CA ARG A 203 -8.38 5.34 19.56
C ARG A 203 -8.23 6.79 19.97
N TRP A 204 -7.09 7.15 20.58
CA TRP A 204 -6.80 8.52 20.95
C TRP A 204 -6.65 9.42 19.71
N LEU A 205 -5.89 8.98 18.71
CA LEU A 205 -5.72 9.70 17.44
C LEU A 205 -7.06 9.86 16.70
N ASP A 206 -7.89 8.82 16.68
CA ASP A 206 -9.22 8.85 16.06
C ASP A 206 -10.13 9.89 16.71
N ARG A 207 -10.05 10.02 18.02
CA ARG A 207 -10.90 10.91 18.80
C ARG A 207 -10.44 12.38 18.79
N TYR A 208 -9.13 12.62 18.86
CA TYR A 208 -8.60 13.96 19.14
C TYR A 208 -7.83 14.59 17.97
N GLU A 209 -7.27 13.80 17.05
CA GLU A 209 -6.43 14.31 15.97
C GLU A 209 -7.07 14.17 14.58
N ARG A 210 -7.94 13.19 14.38
CA ARG A 210 -8.59 12.96 13.09
C ARG A 210 -9.43 14.14 12.66
N LYS A 211 -9.25 14.57 11.40
CA LYS A 211 -10.00 15.69 10.81
C LYS A 211 -11.23 15.20 10.02
N PRO A 212 -12.24 16.06 9.83
CA PRO A 212 -13.38 15.74 8.97
C PRO A 212 -12.93 15.31 7.56
N GLY A 213 -13.45 14.17 7.12
CA GLY A 213 -13.12 13.61 5.81
C GLY A 213 -11.90 12.69 5.80
N GLU A 214 -11.24 12.48 6.93
CA GLU A 214 -10.22 11.45 7.09
C GLU A 214 -10.83 10.14 7.56
N ASP A 215 -10.24 9.02 7.15
CA ASP A 215 -10.58 7.69 7.65
C ASP A 215 -9.90 7.43 9.01
N SER A 216 -10.38 6.42 9.76
CA SER A 216 -9.79 6.03 11.04
C SER A 216 -8.31 5.70 10.93
N PRO A 217 -7.48 6.09 11.91
CA PRO A 217 -6.03 5.86 11.91
C PRO A 217 -5.67 4.38 11.77
N LEU A 218 -4.47 4.13 11.26
CA LEU A 218 -3.86 2.79 11.18
C LEU A 218 -2.57 2.74 12.00
N GLY A 219 -2.23 1.56 12.49
CA GLY A 219 -1.00 1.31 13.21
C GLY A 219 -0.05 0.37 12.45
N ILE A 220 1.24 0.68 12.51
CA ILE A 220 2.32 -0.20 12.08
C ILE A 220 3.19 -0.47 13.31
N ILE A 221 3.35 -1.75 13.68
CA ILE A 221 4.34 -2.16 14.68
C ILE A 221 5.50 -2.81 13.94
N LEU A 222 6.65 -2.16 13.96
CA LEU A 222 7.89 -2.66 13.38
C LEU A 222 8.68 -3.42 14.44
N CYS A 223 8.95 -4.70 14.22
CA CYS A 223 9.62 -5.59 15.17
C CYS A 223 10.68 -6.45 14.47
N ILE A 224 11.58 -7.08 15.24
CA ILE A 224 12.61 -7.96 14.67
C ILE A 224 12.10 -9.36 14.32
N GLY A 225 10.89 -9.71 14.75
CA GLY A 225 10.27 -10.99 14.47
C GLY A 225 8.86 -11.10 15.02
N LYS A 226 8.08 -12.02 14.48
CA LYS A 226 6.70 -12.25 14.88
C LYS A 226 6.31 -13.71 14.77
N ASN A 227 5.24 -14.10 15.46
CA ASN A 227 4.63 -15.42 15.34
C ASN A 227 3.32 -15.26 14.54
N ALA A 228 3.20 -16.01 13.44
CA ALA A 228 2.04 -15.95 12.57
C ALA A 228 0.74 -16.32 13.29
N GLU A 229 0.77 -17.34 14.17
CA GLU A 229 -0.37 -17.79 14.96
C GLU A 229 -0.84 -16.70 15.95
N GLN A 230 0.09 -15.99 16.62
CA GLN A 230 -0.28 -14.87 17.49
C GLN A 230 -0.94 -13.72 16.70
N ILE A 231 -0.37 -13.36 15.54
CA ILE A 231 -0.94 -12.32 14.67
C ILE A 231 -2.37 -12.66 14.29
N GLU A 232 -2.60 -13.93 13.99
CA GLU A 232 -3.88 -14.45 13.60
C GLU A 232 -4.91 -14.44 14.73
N LEU A 233 -4.55 -15.05 15.87
CA LEU A 233 -5.44 -15.14 17.04
C LEU A 233 -5.83 -13.76 17.60
N LEU A 234 -4.95 -12.78 17.47
CA LEU A 234 -5.21 -11.40 17.90
C LEU A 234 -6.05 -10.58 16.91
N GLU A 235 -6.38 -11.13 15.73
CA GLU A 235 -7.19 -10.46 14.69
C GLU A 235 -6.75 -9.01 14.39
N LEU A 236 -5.44 -8.75 14.35
CA LEU A 236 -4.86 -7.39 14.28
C LEU A 236 -5.38 -6.57 13.10
N GLY A 237 -5.65 -7.21 11.96
CA GLY A 237 -6.20 -6.52 10.79
C GLY A 237 -7.58 -5.87 11.04
N ARG A 238 -8.39 -6.45 11.94
CA ARG A 238 -9.68 -5.86 12.34
C ARG A 238 -9.51 -4.61 13.20
N SER A 239 -8.43 -4.57 13.99
CA SER A 239 -8.08 -3.40 14.80
C SER A 239 -7.36 -2.30 14.01
N GLY A 240 -7.13 -2.48 12.70
CA GLY A 240 -6.37 -1.53 11.88
C GLY A 240 -4.87 -1.54 12.18
N ILE A 241 -4.35 -2.62 12.77
CA ILE A 241 -2.94 -2.76 13.16
C ILE A 241 -2.25 -3.71 12.19
N HIS A 242 -1.14 -3.26 11.61
CA HIS A 242 -0.23 -4.05 10.80
C HIS A 242 1.06 -4.32 11.58
N VAL A 243 1.41 -5.59 11.75
CA VAL A 243 2.68 -5.99 12.36
C VAL A 243 3.62 -6.46 11.26
N ALA A 244 4.75 -5.80 11.15
CA ALA A 244 5.77 -6.11 10.15
C ALA A 244 7.14 -6.32 10.78
N GLU A 245 7.91 -7.22 10.19
CA GLU A 245 9.33 -7.33 10.49
C GLU A 245 10.11 -6.23 9.79
N TYR A 246 11.27 -5.88 10.32
CA TYR A 246 12.24 -5.03 9.62
C TYR A 246 13.61 -5.70 9.56
N LEU A 247 14.37 -5.38 8.51
CA LEU A 247 15.70 -5.93 8.28
C LEU A 247 16.70 -4.77 8.17
N THR A 248 17.62 -4.66 9.13
CA THR A 248 18.75 -3.71 9.08
C THR A 248 19.97 -4.28 8.36
N VAL A 249 19.98 -5.59 8.12
CA VAL A 249 20.97 -6.29 7.30
C VAL A 249 20.23 -7.17 6.30
N LEU A 250 20.45 -6.93 5.01
CA LEU A 250 19.79 -7.71 3.96
C LEU A 250 20.48 -9.06 3.81
N PRO A 251 19.73 -10.17 3.86
CA PRO A 251 20.26 -11.47 3.49
C PRO A 251 20.54 -11.54 1.99
N PRO A 252 21.34 -12.53 1.51
CA PRO A 252 21.50 -12.77 0.08
C PRO A 252 20.15 -12.83 -0.63
N LYS A 253 20.08 -12.26 -1.86
CA LYS A 253 18.82 -12.08 -2.59
C LYS A 253 18.00 -13.37 -2.75
N ASP A 254 18.68 -14.50 -3.01
CA ASP A 254 18.01 -15.79 -3.18
C ASP A 254 17.40 -16.30 -1.86
N VAL A 255 18.05 -16.02 -0.75
CA VAL A 255 17.55 -16.36 0.60
C VAL A 255 16.32 -15.51 0.91
N LEU A 256 16.37 -14.21 0.66
CA LEU A 256 15.23 -13.31 0.86
C LEU A 256 14.06 -13.73 -0.03
N LYS A 257 14.31 -13.98 -1.31
CA LYS A 257 13.28 -14.44 -2.26
C LYS A 257 12.60 -15.73 -1.81
N ARG A 258 13.37 -16.73 -1.38
CA ARG A 258 12.81 -17.98 -0.87
C ARG A 258 11.94 -17.76 0.35
N LYS A 259 12.41 -17.00 1.36
CA LYS A 259 11.63 -16.65 2.56
C LYS A 259 10.32 -15.95 2.24
N LEU A 260 10.33 -15.00 1.32
CA LEU A 260 9.12 -14.29 0.89
C LEU A 260 8.12 -15.21 0.19
N HIS A 261 8.60 -16.08 -0.71
CA HIS A 261 7.73 -17.05 -1.38
C HIS A 261 7.13 -18.05 -0.39
N GLU A 262 7.91 -18.58 0.54
CA GLU A 262 7.42 -19.48 1.60
C GLU A 262 6.37 -18.79 2.48
N ALA A 263 6.56 -17.51 2.83
CA ALA A 263 5.60 -16.73 3.60
C ALA A 263 4.29 -16.49 2.83
N ILE A 264 4.37 -16.19 1.53
CA ILE A 264 3.21 -16.03 0.65
C ILE A 264 2.41 -17.33 0.58
N GLU A 265 3.07 -18.45 0.28
CA GLU A 265 2.42 -19.77 0.17
C GLU A 265 1.76 -20.19 1.49
N LYS A 266 2.45 -20.05 2.62
CA LYS A 266 1.87 -20.34 3.94
C LYS A 266 0.65 -19.48 4.24
N SER A 267 0.69 -18.19 3.93
CA SER A 267 -0.45 -17.29 4.16
C SER A 267 -1.64 -17.63 3.27
N ARG A 268 -1.40 -17.97 2.01
CA ARG A 268 -2.47 -18.37 1.08
C ARG A 268 -3.11 -19.70 1.50
N LEU A 269 -2.31 -20.71 1.84
CA LEU A 269 -2.80 -22.00 2.33
C LEU A 269 -3.61 -21.85 3.63
N ALA A 270 -3.16 -21.00 4.57
CA ALA A 270 -3.90 -20.72 5.79
C ALA A 270 -5.25 -20.03 5.52
N LEU A 271 -5.33 -19.13 4.53
CA LEU A 271 -6.56 -18.48 4.12
C LEU A 271 -7.49 -19.43 3.35
N GLU A 272 -6.96 -20.32 2.53
CA GLU A 272 -7.72 -21.33 1.79
C GLU A 272 -8.28 -22.42 2.73
N SER A 273 -7.48 -22.89 3.72
CA SER A 273 -7.90 -23.91 4.68
C SER A 273 -8.99 -23.44 5.65
N ARG A 274 -9.15 -22.14 5.86
CA ARG A 274 -10.21 -21.52 6.67
C ARG A 274 -11.57 -21.48 6.00
N GLY A 275 -11.63 -22.01 4.82
CA GLY A 275 -12.85 -22.30 4.14
C GLY A 275 -13.29 -21.20 3.18
N GLU A 276 -13.94 -21.70 2.16
CA GLU A 276 -14.71 -20.95 1.19
C GLU A 276 -15.66 -19.92 1.80
N GLU A 277 -16.04 -20.06 3.08
CA GLU A 277 -16.92 -19.12 3.80
C GLU A 277 -16.26 -17.78 4.10
N THR A 278 -15.00 -17.78 4.54
CA THR A 278 -14.30 -16.50 4.86
C THR A 278 -13.94 -15.75 3.58
N GLY A 279 -13.55 -16.46 2.52
CA GLY A 279 -13.30 -15.87 1.22
C GLY A 279 -14.57 -15.27 0.61
N LYS A 280 -15.69 -16.01 0.63
CA LYS A 280 -17.02 -15.56 0.17
C LYS A 280 -17.57 -14.42 1.02
N ALA A 281 -17.36 -14.43 2.35
CA ALA A 281 -17.77 -13.33 3.24
C ALA A 281 -16.92 -12.08 3.01
N SER A 282 -15.62 -12.21 2.82
CA SER A 282 -14.72 -11.09 2.52
C SER A 282 -15.00 -10.50 1.15
N ILE A 283 -15.26 -11.32 0.13
CA ILE A 283 -15.69 -10.87 -1.20
C ILE A 283 -17.05 -10.15 -1.11
N LYS A 284 -18.03 -10.72 -0.38
CA LYS A 284 -19.34 -10.07 -0.16
C LYS A 284 -19.20 -8.75 0.60
N ALA A 285 -18.37 -8.69 1.63
CA ALA A 285 -18.11 -7.46 2.39
C ALA A 285 -17.43 -6.39 1.54
N PHE A 286 -16.44 -6.76 0.74
CA PHE A 286 -15.77 -5.88 -0.21
C PHE A 286 -16.73 -5.34 -1.28
N VAL A 287 -17.52 -6.21 -1.90
CA VAL A 287 -18.54 -5.85 -2.88
C VAL A 287 -19.63 -4.97 -2.26
N LYS A 288 -20.13 -5.30 -1.06
CA LYS A 288 -21.15 -4.51 -0.35
C LYS A 288 -20.63 -3.10 0.00
N LYS A 289 -19.38 -3.00 0.49
CA LYS A 289 -18.75 -1.71 0.81
C LYS A 289 -18.58 -0.84 -0.45
N ASN A 290 -18.28 -1.45 -1.59
CA ASN A 290 -18.10 -0.75 -2.85
C ASN A 290 -19.45 -0.34 -3.50
N LEU A 291 -20.51 -1.15 -3.36
CA LEU A 291 -21.85 -0.80 -3.84
C LEU A 291 -22.46 0.36 -3.04
N THR A 292 -22.25 0.41 -1.72
CA THR A 292 -22.75 1.50 -0.86
C THR A 292 -22.10 2.84 -1.25
N VAL A 293 -20.80 2.84 -1.54
CA VAL A 293 -20.08 4.05 -1.99
C VAL A 293 -20.58 4.52 -3.37
N ARG A 294 -20.92 3.61 -4.29
CA ARG A 294 -21.51 3.97 -5.59
C ARG A 294 -22.87 4.64 -5.45
N GLN A 295 -23.74 4.14 -4.57
CA GLN A 295 -25.07 4.73 -4.33
C GLN A 295 -24.97 6.14 -3.73
N ASP A 296 -24.04 6.40 -2.81
CA ASP A 296 -23.84 7.72 -2.22
C ASP A 296 -23.24 8.73 -3.22
N THR A 297 -22.35 8.28 -4.08
CA THR A 297 -21.75 9.14 -5.11
C THR A 297 -22.77 9.51 -6.20
N THR A 298 -23.66 8.58 -6.55
CA THR A 298 -24.74 8.81 -7.54
C THR A 298 -25.82 9.72 -6.95
N ARG A 299 -26.19 9.54 -5.67
CA ARG A 299 -27.12 10.45 -4.97
C ARG A 299 -26.58 11.88 -4.85
N LYS A 300 -25.30 12.08 -4.57
CA LYS A 300 -24.68 13.42 -4.52
C LYS A 300 -24.58 14.09 -5.89
N LYS A 301 -24.46 13.34 -6.99
CA LYS A 301 -24.49 13.91 -8.36
C LYS A 301 -25.90 14.31 -8.81
N LEU A 302 -26.96 13.67 -8.33
CA LEU A 302 -28.35 13.97 -8.64
C LEU A 302 -28.94 15.10 -7.79
N ALA A 303 -28.30 15.46 -6.67
CA ALA A 303 -28.76 16.47 -5.72
C ALA A 303 -28.21 17.88 -5.97
N LYS A 304 -27.67 18.20 -7.15
CA LYS A 304 -27.34 19.59 -7.49
C LYS A 304 -28.62 20.35 -7.82
N PRO A 305 -28.99 21.44 -7.13
CA PRO A 305 -30.17 22.22 -7.44
C PRO A 305 -30.00 22.89 -8.80
N LYS A 306 -31.02 22.76 -9.66
CA LYS A 306 -31.16 23.56 -10.87
C LYS A 306 -31.27 25.04 -10.43
N SER A 307 -30.28 25.83 -10.72
CA SER A 307 -30.34 27.29 -10.59
C SER A 307 -31.42 27.80 -11.53
N GLY A 308 -32.56 28.25 -10.96
CA GLY A 308 -33.62 28.87 -11.71
C GLY A 308 -33.18 30.22 -12.22
N GLU A 309 -33.19 30.38 -13.51
CA GLU A 309 -33.21 31.67 -14.18
C GLU A 309 -34.43 32.48 -13.73
N LYS A 310 -34.20 33.61 -13.07
CA LYS A 310 -35.18 34.69 -12.98
C LYS A 310 -34.71 35.82 -13.91
N ARG A 311 -35.39 35.99 -15.02
CA ARG A 311 -35.34 37.20 -15.84
C ARG A 311 -35.94 38.40 -15.06
N PRO A 312 -35.36 39.60 -15.08
CA PRO A 312 -36.01 40.77 -14.55
C PRO A 312 -37.02 41.33 -15.57
N GLY A 313 -38.26 41.46 -15.13
CA GLY A 313 -39.31 42.15 -15.84
C GLY A 313 -39.04 43.65 -15.92
N LYS A 314 -39.27 44.21 -17.10
CA LYS A 314 -39.41 45.64 -17.34
C LYS A 314 -40.67 46.17 -16.62
N GLY A 315 -40.52 47.24 -15.92
CA GLY A 315 -41.62 48.03 -15.35
C GLY A 315 -41.23 49.48 -15.34
N ASP A 316 -41.95 50.18 -16.11
CA ASP A 316 -41.98 51.55 -16.60
C ASP A 316 -42.49 52.52 -15.52
N LYS A 317 -42.10 53.80 -15.68
CA LYS A 317 -42.78 55.06 -15.26
C LYS A 317 -42.71 55.49 -13.77
N SER A 318 -42.04 56.53 -13.49
CA SER A 318 -42.39 57.98 -13.38
C SER A 318 -41.16 58.71 -12.83
#